data_8928f3dbc5ce3c26e3cf33c598fd96fb
#
_entry.id   8928f3dbc5ce3c26e3cf33c598fd96fb
#
_cell.length_a   1.000
_cell.length_b   1.000
_cell.length_c   1.000
_cell.angle_alpha   90.00
_cell.angle_beta   90.00
_cell.angle_gamma   90.00
#
_symmetry.space_group_name_H-M   'P 1'
#
loop_
_entity.id
_entity.type
_entity.pdbx_description
1 polymer ?
#
loop_
_entity_poly.entity_id
_entity_poly.type
_entity_poly.pdbx_seq_one_letter_code
_entity_poly.pdbx_strand_id
1 'polypeptide(L)'
;HLSTIGIQRIGIVYQNNSFGKEVFDSARQSMSRLKLPEAAAVTVENNASDAGAAAAKLAEANPEAVVIGLAGKPTLEFVKAFRALRRGVTLYALSVMGTPATVKALGADATGMAISQVVPLPSNVVTPVVRDFQSAWKASGATAEPSHLALEGYINARVFAEALQRAGRNPTRAAFIDAT
;
A
#
# COMPACT_ATOMS: atom_id res chain seq x y z
N HIS A 1 1.85 5.20 14.80
CA HIS A 1 2.39 3.91 15.23
C HIS A 1 3.91 3.96 15.44
N LEU A 2 4.73 4.32 14.43
CA LEU A 2 6.20 4.36 14.57
C LEU A 2 6.66 5.21 15.78
N SER A 3 6.12 6.41 15.92
CA SER A 3 6.38 7.28 17.07
C SER A 3 5.95 6.63 18.39
N THR A 4 4.81 5.92 18.42
CA THR A 4 4.28 5.27 19.63
C THR A 4 5.19 4.13 20.13
N ILE A 5 5.88 3.45 19.22
CA ILE A 5 6.83 2.38 19.57
C ILE A 5 8.28 2.86 19.68
N GLY A 6 8.50 4.18 19.68
CA GLY A 6 9.81 4.78 19.94
C GLY A 6 10.78 4.80 18.76
N ILE A 7 10.33 4.54 17.54
CA ILE A 7 11.16 4.63 16.33
C ILE A 7 11.50 6.09 16.06
N GLN A 8 12.79 6.37 15.90
CA GLN A 8 13.33 7.71 15.68
C GLN A 8 13.93 7.89 14.28
N ARG A 9 14.64 6.88 13.77
CA ARG A 9 15.30 6.95 12.45
C ARG A 9 14.46 6.22 11.41
N ILE A 10 13.67 7.00 10.66
CA ILE A 10 12.80 6.50 9.61
C ILE A 10 13.46 6.75 8.27
N GLY A 11 13.60 5.72 7.45
CA GLY A 11 13.96 5.84 6.04
C GLY A 11 12.70 5.94 5.17
N ILE A 12 12.78 6.64 4.05
CA ILE A 12 11.70 6.69 3.07
C ILE A 12 12.27 6.32 1.71
N VAL A 13 11.66 5.32 1.07
CA VAL A 13 11.90 5.05 -0.36
C VAL A 13 10.62 5.31 -1.13
N TYR A 14 10.71 6.05 -2.24
CA TYR A 14 9.55 6.40 -3.04
C TYR A 14 9.84 6.33 -4.53
N GLN A 15 8.81 6.04 -5.30
CA GLN A 15 8.93 5.91 -6.75
C GLN A 15 9.10 7.28 -7.40
N ASN A 16 9.97 7.38 -8.40
CA ASN A 16 10.22 8.64 -9.11
C ASN A 16 9.08 8.98 -10.08
N ASN A 17 7.91 9.28 -9.50
CA ASN A 17 6.70 9.74 -10.20
C ASN A 17 5.79 10.50 -9.23
N SER A 18 4.63 10.98 -9.71
CA SER A 18 3.66 11.72 -8.89
C SER A 18 3.14 10.94 -7.70
N PHE A 19 2.88 9.63 -7.85
CA PHE A 19 2.44 8.77 -6.74
C PHE A 19 3.48 8.69 -5.63
N GLY A 20 4.73 8.37 -5.97
CA GLY A 20 5.80 8.26 -4.97
C GLY A 20 6.09 9.60 -4.30
N LYS A 21 6.06 10.71 -5.07
CA LYS A 21 6.23 12.06 -4.50
C LYS A 21 5.13 12.40 -3.49
N GLU A 22 3.88 12.07 -3.75
CA GLU A 22 2.76 12.26 -2.81
C GLU A 22 2.98 11.49 -1.51
N VAL A 23 3.42 10.23 -1.61
CA VAL A 23 3.76 9.42 -0.42
C VAL A 23 4.88 10.06 0.39
N PHE A 24 5.94 10.53 -0.27
CA PHE A 24 7.06 11.20 0.36
C PHE A 24 6.64 12.49 1.08
N ASP A 25 5.91 13.37 0.39
CA ASP A 25 5.46 14.65 0.94
C ASP A 25 4.52 14.44 2.15
N SER A 26 3.60 13.47 2.06
CA SER A 26 2.69 13.09 3.14
C SER A 26 3.42 12.51 4.36
N ALA A 27 4.42 11.66 4.12
CA ALA A 27 5.26 11.09 5.18
C ALA A 27 6.04 12.20 5.90
N ARG A 28 6.71 13.09 5.16
CA ARG A 28 7.45 14.24 5.72
C ARG A 28 6.54 15.14 6.55
N GLN A 29 5.37 15.49 6.03
CA GLN A 29 4.41 16.32 6.76
C GLN A 29 3.98 15.66 8.07
N SER A 30 3.74 14.34 8.05
CA SER A 30 3.36 13.58 9.25
C SER A 30 4.50 13.53 10.26
N MET A 31 5.73 13.30 9.80
CA MET A 31 6.91 13.30 10.66
C MET A 31 7.16 14.68 11.31
N SER A 32 7.03 15.76 10.53
CA SER A 32 7.15 17.13 11.05
C SER A 32 6.12 17.41 12.15
N ARG A 33 4.86 17.02 11.94
CA ARG A 33 3.79 17.16 12.96
C ARG A 33 4.09 16.38 14.25
N LEU A 34 4.73 15.24 14.13
CA LEU A 34 5.13 14.40 15.26
C LEU A 34 6.50 14.77 15.84
N LYS A 35 7.15 15.83 15.34
CA LYS A 35 8.49 16.28 15.74
C LYS A 35 9.54 15.17 15.64
N LEU A 36 9.40 14.26 14.68
CA LEU A 36 10.39 13.26 14.36
C LEU A 36 11.51 13.86 13.52
N PRO A 37 12.75 13.36 13.62
CA PRO A 37 13.86 13.76 12.77
C PRO A 37 13.53 13.59 11.28
N GLU A 38 14.14 14.41 10.43
CA GLU A 38 13.98 14.23 8.99
C GLU A 38 14.57 12.89 8.57
N ALA A 39 13.79 12.16 7.75
CA ALA A 39 14.18 10.85 7.28
C ALA A 39 15.24 10.92 6.19
N ALA A 40 16.15 9.96 6.16
CA ALA A 40 16.86 9.67 4.93
C ALA A 40 15.86 9.23 3.84
N ALA A 41 15.93 9.84 2.66
CA ALA A 41 15.02 9.56 1.57
C ALA A 41 15.76 9.22 0.28
N VAL A 42 15.25 8.25 -0.45
CA VAL A 42 15.77 7.82 -1.76
C VAL A 42 14.62 7.59 -2.74
N THR A 43 14.90 7.80 -4.01
CA THR A 43 13.97 7.49 -5.10
C THR A 43 14.35 6.17 -5.77
N VAL A 44 13.36 5.54 -6.41
CA VAL A 44 13.55 4.41 -7.33
C VAL A 44 12.81 4.71 -8.62
N GLU A 45 13.49 4.50 -9.75
CA GLU A 45 12.92 4.70 -11.09
C GLU A 45 11.78 3.71 -11.37
N ASN A 46 10.84 4.09 -12.26
CA ASN A 46 9.67 3.27 -12.60
C ASN A 46 10.06 1.89 -13.17
N ASN A 47 11.21 1.77 -13.82
CA ASN A 47 11.73 0.52 -14.34
C ASN A 47 12.58 -0.27 -13.33
N ALA A 48 12.81 0.29 -12.13
CA ALA A 48 13.61 -0.27 -11.04
C ALA A 48 15.13 -0.39 -11.36
N SER A 49 15.65 0.33 -12.33
CA SER A 49 17.07 0.20 -12.77
C SER A 49 18.08 0.59 -11.67
N ASP A 50 17.69 1.42 -10.73
CA ASP A 50 18.50 1.96 -9.63
C ASP A 50 18.13 1.41 -8.24
N ALA A 51 17.23 0.43 -8.18
CA ALA A 51 16.71 -0.11 -6.91
C ALA A 51 17.82 -0.61 -5.96
N GLY A 52 18.86 -1.25 -6.50
CA GLY A 52 20.02 -1.71 -5.72
C GLY A 52 20.81 -0.55 -5.14
N ALA A 53 21.08 0.49 -5.93
CA ALA A 53 21.82 1.68 -5.47
C ALA A 53 20.99 2.46 -4.42
N ALA A 54 19.68 2.60 -4.63
CA ALA A 54 18.77 3.19 -3.66
C ALA A 54 18.76 2.42 -2.33
N ALA A 55 18.72 1.10 -2.39
CA ALA A 55 18.77 0.24 -1.20
C ALA A 55 20.07 0.40 -0.43
N ALA A 56 21.22 0.43 -1.11
CA ALA A 56 22.54 0.63 -0.48
C ALA A 56 22.60 2.00 0.22
N LYS A 57 22.22 3.06 -0.50
CA LYS A 57 22.21 4.43 0.05
C LYS A 57 21.29 4.57 1.27
N LEU A 58 20.11 3.96 1.24
CA LEU A 58 19.21 3.99 2.38
C LEU A 58 19.73 3.16 3.56
N ALA A 59 20.40 2.04 3.30
CA ALA A 59 20.98 1.20 4.31
C ALA A 59 22.12 1.89 5.07
N GLU A 60 22.93 2.76 4.42
CA GLU A 60 23.98 3.58 5.02
C GLU A 60 23.42 4.55 6.07
N ALA A 61 22.22 5.06 5.88
CA ALA A 61 21.55 5.93 6.84
C ALA A 61 21.09 5.21 8.12
N ASN A 62 21.30 3.90 8.20
CA ASN A 62 20.97 3.06 9.36
C ASN A 62 19.54 3.27 9.91
N PRO A 63 18.49 3.16 9.08
CA PRO A 63 17.13 3.34 9.53
C PRO A 63 16.68 2.22 10.47
N GLU A 64 15.80 2.56 11.42
CA GLU A 64 15.12 1.60 12.32
C GLU A 64 13.85 1.05 11.66
N ALA A 65 13.26 1.84 10.78
CA ALA A 65 12.11 1.47 9.96
C ALA A 65 12.18 2.15 8.59
N VAL A 66 11.58 1.55 7.58
CA VAL A 66 11.50 2.13 6.23
C VAL A 66 10.04 2.21 5.78
N VAL A 67 9.61 3.39 5.35
CA VAL A 67 8.33 3.61 4.67
C VAL A 67 8.54 3.45 3.17
N ILE A 68 7.73 2.60 2.54
CA ILE A 68 7.84 2.23 1.13
C ILE A 68 6.69 2.83 0.33
N GLY A 69 6.98 3.82 -0.49
CA GLY A 69 6.09 4.43 -1.48
C GLY A 69 6.38 3.96 -2.90
N LEU A 70 6.49 2.65 -3.08
CA LEU A 70 6.76 2.00 -4.36
C LEU A 70 5.58 1.11 -4.77
N ALA A 71 5.47 0.79 -6.06
CA ALA A 71 4.50 -0.16 -6.58
C ALA A 71 5.12 -1.07 -7.64
N GLY A 72 4.63 -2.31 -7.76
CA GLY A 72 5.04 -3.25 -8.79
C GLY A 72 6.52 -3.66 -8.73
N LYS A 73 7.20 -3.66 -9.88
CA LYS A 73 8.60 -4.09 -10.01
C LYS A 73 9.57 -3.29 -9.10
N PRO A 74 9.51 -1.94 -9.01
CA PRO A 74 10.35 -1.16 -8.08
C PRO A 74 10.31 -1.66 -6.64
N THR A 75 9.14 -2.06 -6.17
CA THR A 75 8.98 -2.65 -4.85
C THR A 75 9.76 -3.94 -4.68
N LEU A 76 9.59 -4.89 -5.62
CA LEU A 76 10.22 -6.21 -5.55
C LEU A 76 11.74 -6.09 -5.54
N GLU A 77 12.29 -5.31 -6.46
CA GLU A 77 13.74 -5.14 -6.60
C GLU A 77 14.34 -4.41 -5.39
N PHE A 78 13.68 -3.33 -4.93
CA PHE A 78 14.16 -2.61 -3.75
C PHE A 78 14.13 -3.47 -2.48
N VAL A 79 13.00 -4.15 -2.21
CA VAL A 79 12.86 -4.96 -0.98
C VAL A 79 13.89 -6.07 -0.95
N LYS A 80 14.09 -6.79 -2.05
CA LYS A 80 15.13 -7.84 -2.14
C LYS A 80 16.53 -7.29 -1.88
N ALA A 81 16.89 -6.18 -2.55
CA ALA A 81 18.19 -5.54 -2.37
C ALA A 81 18.39 -5.02 -0.93
N PHE A 82 17.38 -4.39 -0.35
CA PHE A 82 17.46 -3.86 1.00
C PHE A 82 17.53 -4.97 2.07
N ARG A 83 16.76 -6.05 1.91
CA ARG A 83 16.80 -7.22 2.79
C ARG A 83 18.14 -7.94 2.78
N ALA A 84 18.83 -7.95 1.67
CA ALA A 84 20.20 -8.48 1.59
C ALA A 84 21.18 -7.71 2.48
N LEU A 85 20.96 -6.41 2.68
CA LEU A 85 21.79 -5.51 3.48
C LEU A 85 21.31 -5.39 4.93
N ARG A 86 20.00 -5.37 5.15
CA ARG A 86 19.34 -5.00 6.42
C ARG A 86 18.12 -5.87 6.70
N ARG A 87 18.31 -7.12 7.09
CA ARG A 87 17.19 -8.08 7.32
C ARG A 87 16.28 -7.69 8.49
N GLY A 88 16.81 -7.14 9.56
CA GLY A 88 16.07 -6.86 10.79
C GLY A 88 15.26 -5.57 10.79
N VAL A 89 15.37 -4.73 9.76
CA VAL A 89 14.64 -3.46 9.69
C VAL A 89 13.18 -3.70 9.30
N THR A 90 12.24 -3.13 10.06
CA THR A 90 10.81 -3.24 9.71
C THR A 90 10.48 -2.38 8.50
N LEU A 91 9.83 -2.99 7.51
CA LEU A 91 9.38 -2.32 6.29
C LEU A 91 7.87 -2.04 6.39
N TYR A 92 7.48 -0.80 6.20
CA TYR A 92 6.09 -0.35 6.21
C TYR A 92 5.65 0.02 4.79
N ALA A 93 4.67 -0.67 4.28
CA ALA A 93 4.21 -0.52 2.91
C ALA A 93 2.74 -0.09 2.82
N LEU A 94 2.36 0.46 1.69
CA LEU A 94 0.99 0.83 1.37
C LEU A 94 0.20 -0.37 0.82
N SER A 95 -1.13 -0.28 0.85
CA SER A 95 -2.06 -1.32 0.39
C SER A 95 -1.81 -1.80 -1.03
N VAL A 96 -1.34 -0.93 -1.92
CA VAL A 96 -0.99 -1.27 -3.31
C VAL A 96 0.07 -2.37 -3.43
N MET A 97 0.86 -2.59 -2.37
CA MET A 97 1.83 -3.68 -2.29
C MET A 97 1.27 -4.98 -1.73
N GLY A 98 0.14 -4.93 -1.04
CA GLY A 98 -0.45 -6.06 -0.31
C GLY A 98 -1.12 -7.10 -1.18
N THR A 99 -0.76 -7.22 -2.46
CA THR A 99 -1.32 -8.27 -3.32
C THR A 99 -0.69 -9.63 -3.01
N PRO A 100 -1.47 -10.73 -3.06
CA PRO A 100 -0.92 -12.08 -2.89
C PRO A 100 0.25 -12.37 -3.84
N ALA A 101 0.21 -11.83 -5.06
CA ALA A 101 1.27 -11.98 -6.05
C ALA A 101 2.59 -11.31 -5.59
N THR A 102 2.52 -10.09 -5.05
CA THR A 102 3.69 -9.38 -4.53
C THR A 102 4.31 -10.11 -3.35
N VAL A 103 3.49 -10.52 -2.38
CA VAL A 103 3.94 -11.26 -1.19
C VAL A 103 4.60 -12.59 -1.59
N LYS A 104 3.99 -13.33 -2.52
CA LYS A 104 4.55 -14.57 -3.06
C LYS A 104 5.87 -14.34 -3.79
N ALA A 105 6.00 -13.27 -4.57
CA ALA A 105 7.23 -12.94 -5.31
C ALA A 105 8.38 -12.51 -4.40
N LEU A 106 8.08 -11.92 -3.23
CA LEU A 106 9.07 -11.57 -2.21
C LEU A 106 9.47 -12.79 -1.38
N GLY A 107 8.60 -13.77 -1.20
CA GLY A 107 8.88 -14.96 -0.40
C GLY A 107 9.34 -14.61 1.02
N ALA A 108 10.52 -15.10 1.42
CA ALA A 108 11.09 -14.85 2.75
C ALA A 108 11.38 -13.36 3.03
N ASP A 109 11.59 -12.54 2.00
CA ASP A 109 11.87 -11.11 2.15
C ASP A 109 10.63 -10.31 2.57
N ALA A 110 9.42 -10.87 2.42
CA ALA A 110 8.18 -10.30 2.94
C ALA A 110 8.02 -10.46 4.46
N THR A 111 8.82 -11.32 5.10
CA THR A 111 8.70 -11.58 6.53
C THR A 111 8.93 -10.31 7.36
N GLY A 112 8.02 -10.02 8.30
CA GLY A 112 8.09 -8.85 9.16
C GLY A 112 7.76 -7.52 8.46
N MET A 113 7.22 -7.53 7.24
CA MET A 113 6.66 -6.33 6.64
C MET A 113 5.29 -6.01 7.23
N ALA A 114 5.06 -4.74 7.49
CA ALA A 114 3.73 -4.22 7.85
C ALA A 114 3.12 -3.54 6.63
N ILE A 115 1.91 -3.92 6.25
CA ILE A 115 1.22 -3.37 5.08
C ILE A 115 -0.09 -2.73 5.55
N SER A 116 -0.22 -1.41 5.38
CA SER A 116 -1.48 -0.72 5.65
C SER A 116 -2.56 -1.16 4.67
N GLN A 117 -3.80 -1.25 5.14
CA GLN A 117 -4.94 -1.61 4.29
C GLN A 117 -6.03 -0.55 4.40
N VAL A 118 -6.70 -0.27 3.29
CA VAL A 118 -7.77 0.73 3.21
C VAL A 118 -9.16 0.11 3.35
N VAL A 119 -9.22 -1.23 3.42
CA VAL A 119 -10.45 -2.01 3.60
C VAL A 119 -10.27 -3.02 4.73
N PRO A 120 -11.37 -3.52 5.34
CA PRO A 120 -11.30 -4.55 6.37
C PRO A 120 -10.64 -5.85 5.87
N LEU A 121 -10.24 -6.71 6.80
CA LEU A 121 -9.75 -8.04 6.47
C LEU A 121 -10.84 -8.83 5.70
N PRO A 122 -10.58 -9.34 4.49
CA PRO A 122 -11.58 -10.03 3.66
C PRO A 122 -12.20 -11.28 4.30
N SER A 123 -11.55 -11.86 5.29
CA SER A 123 -12.07 -13.00 6.07
C SER A 123 -12.89 -12.58 7.31
N ASN A 124 -12.94 -11.29 7.66
CA ASN A 124 -13.65 -10.81 8.85
C ASN A 124 -15.14 -10.61 8.57
N VAL A 125 -15.92 -11.66 8.68
CA VAL A 125 -17.38 -11.67 8.43
C VAL A 125 -18.21 -10.86 9.45
N VAL A 126 -17.63 -10.27 10.47
CA VAL A 126 -18.35 -9.38 11.39
C VAL A 126 -18.85 -8.14 10.67
N THR A 127 -18.05 -7.62 9.72
CA THR A 127 -18.39 -6.44 8.94
C THR A 127 -19.41 -6.78 7.83
N PRO A 128 -20.59 -6.14 7.75
CA PRO A 128 -21.61 -6.48 6.76
C PRO A 128 -21.12 -6.48 5.32
N VAL A 129 -20.36 -5.47 4.91
CA VAL A 129 -19.81 -5.39 3.55
C VAL A 129 -18.89 -6.57 3.21
N VAL A 130 -18.19 -7.13 4.19
CA VAL A 130 -17.34 -8.32 3.97
C VAL A 130 -18.19 -9.57 3.79
N ARG A 131 -19.31 -9.72 4.52
CA ARG A 131 -20.24 -10.84 4.31
C ARG A 131 -20.84 -10.82 2.91
N ASP A 132 -21.29 -9.63 2.47
CA ASP A 132 -21.84 -9.43 1.13
C ASP A 132 -20.80 -9.76 0.05
N PHE A 133 -19.58 -9.26 0.24
CA PHE A 133 -18.46 -9.56 -0.64
C PHE A 133 -18.16 -11.05 -0.73
N GLN A 134 -18.06 -11.75 0.40
CA GLN A 134 -17.78 -13.18 0.39
C GLN A 134 -18.91 -13.98 -0.28
N SER A 135 -20.16 -13.57 -0.09
CA SER A 135 -21.30 -14.20 -0.76
C SER A 135 -21.22 -13.99 -2.29
N ALA A 136 -20.91 -12.78 -2.73
CA ALA A 136 -20.73 -12.47 -4.15
C ALA A 136 -19.51 -13.18 -4.74
N TRP A 137 -18.39 -13.25 -4.00
CA TRP A 137 -17.17 -13.96 -4.40
C TRP A 137 -17.44 -15.44 -4.65
N LYS A 138 -18.12 -16.08 -3.71
CA LYS A 138 -18.53 -17.50 -3.85
C LYS A 138 -19.48 -17.70 -5.04
N ALA A 139 -20.45 -16.81 -5.22
CA ALA A 139 -21.40 -16.89 -6.32
C ALA A 139 -20.76 -16.68 -7.70
N SER A 140 -19.65 -15.95 -7.77
CA SER A 140 -18.91 -15.72 -9.02
C SER A 140 -18.15 -16.97 -9.52
N GLY A 141 -18.03 -18.01 -8.70
CA GLY A 141 -17.23 -19.19 -9.02
C GLY A 141 -15.72 -18.97 -8.97
N ALA A 142 -15.26 -17.85 -8.40
CA ALA A 142 -13.82 -17.59 -8.25
C ALA A 142 -13.14 -18.65 -7.40
N THR A 143 -12.01 -19.16 -7.87
CA THR A 143 -11.21 -20.20 -7.18
C THR A 143 -10.07 -19.62 -6.35
N ALA A 144 -9.71 -18.34 -6.58
CA ALA A 144 -8.68 -17.66 -5.81
C ALA A 144 -9.19 -17.26 -4.43
N GLU A 145 -8.29 -17.16 -3.45
CA GLU A 145 -8.62 -16.64 -2.14
C GLU A 145 -8.98 -15.12 -2.22
N PRO A 146 -10.02 -14.68 -1.47
CA PRO A 146 -10.39 -13.28 -1.40
C PRO A 146 -9.23 -12.42 -0.87
N SER A 147 -8.90 -11.36 -1.59
CA SER A 147 -7.85 -10.42 -1.20
C SER A 147 -8.41 -9.05 -0.79
N HIS A 148 -7.61 -8.24 -0.08
CA HIS A 148 -7.97 -6.84 0.21
C HIS A 148 -8.26 -6.05 -1.07
N LEU A 149 -7.46 -6.25 -2.12
CA LEU A 149 -7.66 -5.58 -3.40
C LEU A 149 -8.99 -5.98 -4.06
N ALA A 150 -9.36 -7.26 -3.97
CA ALA A 150 -10.66 -7.72 -4.48
C ALA A 150 -11.83 -7.13 -3.70
N LEU A 151 -11.71 -7.04 -2.36
CA LEU A 151 -12.72 -6.39 -1.52
C LEU A 151 -12.83 -4.89 -1.82
N GLU A 152 -11.71 -4.20 -2.02
CA GLU A 152 -11.67 -2.80 -2.40
C GLU A 152 -12.39 -2.58 -3.75
N GLY A 153 -12.08 -3.40 -4.75
CA GLY A 153 -12.77 -3.39 -6.04
C GLY A 153 -14.28 -3.62 -5.93
N TYR A 154 -14.69 -4.57 -5.08
CA TYR A 154 -16.10 -4.82 -4.80
C TYR A 154 -16.81 -3.62 -4.16
N ILE A 155 -16.18 -2.99 -3.17
CA ILE A 155 -16.72 -1.79 -2.51
C ILE A 155 -16.87 -0.65 -3.52
N ASN A 156 -15.84 -0.39 -4.32
CA ASN A 156 -15.88 0.64 -5.36
C ASN A 156 -17.01 0.38 -6.38
N ALA A 157 -17.17 -0.87 -6.81
CA ALA A 157 -18.25 -1.24 -7.72
C ALA A 157 -19.65 -1.05 -7.09
N ARG A 158 -19.80 -1.36 -5.81
CA ARG A 158 -21.07 -1.13 -5.08
C ARG A 158 -21.38 0.36 -4.96
N VAL A 159 -20.41 1.18 -4.57
CA VAL A 159 -20.58 2.65 -4.48
C VAL A 159 -21.00 3.20 -5.85
N PHE A 160 -20.31 2.77 -6.90
CA PHE A 160 -20.65 3.18 -8.27
C PHE A 160 -22.07 2.79 -8.65
N ALA A 161 -22.46 1.53 -8.42
CA ALA A 161 -23.80 1.03 -8.78
C ALA A 161 -24.90 1.74 -7.99
N GLU A 162 -24.68 1.99 -6.70
CA GLU A 162 -25.63 2.70 -5.86
C GLU A 162 -25.80 4.17 -6.28
N ALA A 163 -24.71 4.86 -6.57
CA ALA A 163 -24.76 6.23 -7.08
C ALA A 163 -25.48 6.29 -8.44
N LEU A 164 -25.21 5.31 -9.32
CA LEU A 164 -25.91 5.23 -10.61
C LEU A 164 -27.42 5.01 -10.46
N GLN A 165 -27.83 4.16 -9.53
CA GLN A 165 -29.26 3.94 -9.22
C GLN A 165 -29.93 5.21 -8.69
N ARG A 166 -29.27 5.94 -7.78
CA ARG A 166 -29.77 7.21 -7.23
C ARG A 166 -29.86 8.30 -8.29
N ALA A 167 -28.92 8.36 -9.22
CA ALA A 167 -28.90 9.32 -10.32
C ALA A 167 -30.03 9.10 -11.36
N GLY A 168 -30.69 7.93 -11.34
CA GLY A 168 -31.86 7.64 -12.15
C GLY A 168 -31.57 7.12 -13.56
N ARG A 169 -32.64 7.08 -14.41
CA ARG A 169 -32.56 6.40 -15.72
C ARG A 169 -31.67 7.08 -16.76
N ASN A 170 -31.50 8.40 -16.66
CA ASN A 170 -30.64 9.17 -17.59
C ASN A 170 -29.59 9.95 -16.80
N PRO A 171 -28.60 9.26 -16.21
CA PRO A 171 -27.62 9.89 -15.34
C PRO A 171 -26.71 10.82 -16.15
N THR A 172 -26.64 12.08 -15.77
CA THR A 172 -25.57 12.97 -16.20
C THR A 172 -24.39 12.80 -15.27
N ARG A 173 -23.17 13.25 -15.68
CA ARG A 173 -22.00 13.24 -14.82
C ARG A 173 -22.25 14.03 -13.51
N ALA A 174 -22.92 15.18 -13.61
CA ALA A 174 -23.24 15.98 -12.43
C ALA A 174 -24.19 15.21 -11.49
N ALA A 175 -25.31 14.69 -11.99
CA ALA A 175 -26.26 13.92 -11.20
C ALA A 175 -25.62 12.67 -10.55
N PHE A 176 -24.68 12.03 -11.24
CA PHE A 176 -23.92 10.90 -10.66
C PHE A 176 -23.01 11.35 -9.51
N ILE A 177 -22.28 12.45 -9.70
CA ILE A 177 -21.37 13.00 -8.65
C ILE A 177 -22.21 13.44 -7.43
N ASP A 178 -23.34 14.11 -7.65
CA ASP A 178 -24.23 14.56 -6.57
C ASP A 178 -24.89 13.40 -5.82
N ALA A 179 -24.97 12.21 -6.43
CA ALA A 179 -25.56 11.00 -5.86
C ALA A 179 -24.55 10.12 -5.09
N THR A 180 -23.23 10.44 -5.16
CA THR A 180 -22.17 9.71 -4.46
C THR A 180 -21.99 10.20 -3.04
#